data_d9970a6b2c378a2ab0523c2c043d4884
#
_entry.id   d9970a6b2c378a2ab0523c2c043d4884
#
_cell.length_a   1.000
_cell.length_b   1.000
_cell.length_c   1.000
_cell.angle_alpha   90.00
_cell.angle_beta   90.00
_cell.angle_gamma   90.00
#
_symmetry.space_group_name_H-M   'P 1'
#
loop_
_entity.id
_entity.type
_entity.pdbx_description
1 polymer ?
#
loop_
_entity_poly.entity_id
_entity_poly.type
_entity_poly.pdbx_seq_one_letter_code
_entity_poly.pdbx_strand_id
1 'polypeptide(L)'
;KCDDLIVELTGKKAEFFRPPFISISDTMYNTIKVPFVCGKACMDWDPNYDEEYRYQEIIKGAENGTIYLLHVMEGNDATLKALDRAIPELKEAGYEFVNLPDLFKATNTEPNIGESMWHVARTGLGKRDR
;
A
#
# COMPACT_ATOMS: atom_id res chain seq x y z
N LYS A 1 15.40 -16.07 -5.24
CA LYS A 1 15.64 -15.41 -6.58
C LYS A 1 15.24 -13.93 -6.57
N CYS A 2 13.98 -13.57 -6.24
CA CYS A 2 13.55 -12.17 -6.25
C CYS A 2 14.29 -11.35 -5.19
N ASP A 3 14.33 -11.82 -3.95
CA ASP A 3 15.07 -11.18 -2.86
C ASP A 3 16.57 -11.04 -3.17
N ASP A 4 17.18 -12.05 -3.77
CA ASP A 4 18.61 -12.00 -4.12
C ASP A 4 18.88 -10.89 -5.12
N LEU A 5 18.00 -10.74 -6.12
CA LEU A 5 18.10 -9.68 -7.11
C LEU A 5 17.85 -8.29 -6.48
N ILE A 6 16.88 -8.17 -5.58
CA ILE A 6 16.65 -6.92 -4.84
C ILE A 6 17.91 -6.52 -4.04
N VAL A 7 18.50 -7.49 -3.33
CA VAL A 7 19.74 -7.24 -2.57
C VAL A 7 20.90 -6.86 -3.50
N GLU A 8 21.04 -7.55 -4.63
CA GLU A 8 22.07 -7.23 -5.63
C GLU A 8 21.94 -5.80 -6.17
N LEU A 9 20.72 -5.35 -6.46
CA LEU A 9 20.46 -4.04 -7.05
C LEU A 9 20.43 -2.90 -6.04
N THR A 10 19.99 -3.15 -4.81
CA THR A 10 19.71 -2.11 -3.81
C THR A 10 20.62 -2.17 -2.58
N GLY A 11 21.31 -3.28 -2.37
CA GLY A 11 22.08 -3.56 -1.16
C GLY A 11 21.22 -3.88 0.08
N LYS A 12 19.87 -3.97 -0.06
CA LYS A 12 18.96 -4.17 1.07
C LYS A 12 17.96 -5.31 0.75
N LYS A 13 17.54 -6.02 1.79
CA LYS A 13 16.46 -7.00 1.69
C LYS A 13 15.11 -6.29 1.61
N ALA A 14 14.13 -6.96 0.96
CA ALA A 14 12.74 -6.52 1.02
C ALA A 14 12.22 -6.58 2.47
N GLU A 15 11.60 -5.52 2.93
CA GLU A 15 11.07 -5.40 4.29
C GLU A 15 9.57 -5.70 4.35
N PHE A 16 8.88 -5.63 3.20
CA PHE A 16 7.44 -5.86 3.05
C PHE A 16 7.17 -6.65 1.78
N PHE A 17 6.02 -7.30 1.74
CA PHE A 17 5.57 -8.05 0.58
C PHE A 17 4.13 -7.69 0.22
N ARG A 18 3.88 -7.35 -1.04
CA ARG A 18 2.53 -7.21 -1.59
C ARG A 18 2.29 -8.35 -2.55
N PRO A 19 1.34 -9.27 -2.25
CA PRO A 19 1.09 -10.40 -3.12
C PRO A 19 0.50 -9.94 -4.46
N PRO A 20 0.93 -10.54 -5.58
CA PRO A 20 0.31 -10.29 -6.87
C PRO A 20 -1.20 -10.55 -6.82
N PHE A 21 -1.99 -9.66 -7.44
CA PHE A 21 -3.47 -9.72 -7.44
C PHE A 21 -4.10 -9.76 -6.04
N ILE A 22 -3.35 -9.36 -5.00
CA ILE A 22 -3.75 -9.49 -3.59
C ILE A 22 -4.20 -10.92 -3.24
N SER A 23 -3.75 -11.89 -4.01
CA SER A 23 -4.04 -13.31 -3.79
C SER A 23 -3.07 -13.90 -2.78
N ILE A 24 -3.60 -14.54 -1.75
CA ILE A 24 -2.84 -15.11 -0.65
C ILE A 24 -3.15 -16.59 -0.45
N SER A 25 -2.21 -17.31 0.14
CA SER A 25 -2.37 -18.69 0.57
C SER A 25 -1.65 -18.94 1.89
N ASP A 26 -2.04 -20.00 2.58
CA ASP A 26 -1.36 -20.41 3.81
C ASP A 26 0.12 -20.72 3.56
N THR A 27 0.44 -21.29 2.40
CA THR A 27 1.83 -21.55 1.98
C THR A 27 2.63 -20.25 1.90
N MET A 28 2.06 -19.17 1.35
CA MET A 28 2.75 -17.88 1.27
C MET A 28 3.02 -17.32 2.67
N TYR A 29 2.03 -17.30 3.56
CA TYR A 29 2.21 -16.86 4.94
C TYR A 29 3.22 -17.71 5.71
N ASN A 30 3.25 -19.02 5.47
CA ASN A 30 4.20 -19.91 6.11
C ASN A 30 5.63 -19.76 5.58
N THR A 31 5.80 -19.31 4.34
CA THR A 31 7.09 -19.24 3.64
C THR A 31 7.71 -17.85 3.68
N ILE A 32 6.93 -16.81 3.44
CA ILE A 32 7.40 -15.43 3.33
C ILE A 32 7.42 -14.80 4.74
N LYS A 33 8.59 -14.42 5.20
CA LYS A 33 8.85 -13.96 6.57
C LYS A 33 9.03 -12.45 6.67
N VAL A 34 8.23 -11.71 5.91
CA VAL A 34 8.06 -10.25 6.02
C VAL A 34 6.59 -9.91 6.10
N PRO A 35 6.22 -8.75 6.65
CA PRO A 35 4.83 -8.30 6.72
C PRO A 35 4.19 -8.18 5.34
N PHE A 36 2.93 -8.61 5.24
CA PHE A 36 2.13 -8.51 4.02
C PHE A 36 1.36 -7.18 4.01
N VAL A 37 1.41 -6.46 2.90
CA VAL A 37 0.68 -5.21 2.71
C VAL A 37 -0.28 -5.31 1.54
N CYS A 38 -1.45 -4.69 1.68
CA CYS A 38 -2.40 -4.47 0.61
C CYS A 38 -2.46 -2.98 0.30
N GLY A 39 -3.09 -2.22 1.15
CA GLY A 39 -3.42 -0.81 0.95
C GLY A 39 -4.88 -0.59 0.56
N LYS A 40 -5.30 0.67 0.57
CA LYS A 40 -6.60 1.12 0.07
C LYS A 40 -6.50 1.38 -1.43
N ALA A 41 -7.40 0.79 -2.19
CA ALA A 41 -7.44 0.93 -3.65
C ALA A 41 -8.45 2.00 -4.06
N CYS A 42 -8.23 2.63 -5.20
CA CYS A 42 -9.17 3.55 -5.85
C CYS A 42 -9.68 3.00 -7.20
N MET A 43 -9.67 1.69 -7.38
CA MET A 43 -10.10 0.98 -8.59
C MET A 43 -9.35 1.42 -9.86
N ASP A 44 -8.11 1.81 -9.72
CA ASP A 44 -7.31 2.40 -10.80
C ASP A 44 -6.90 1.42 -11.93
N TRP A 45 -7.11 0.14 -11.73
CA TRP A 45 -6.94 -0.89 -12.77
C TRP A 45 -8.17 -1.07 -13.66
N ASP A 46 -9.34 -0.55 -13.26
CA ASP A 46 -10.60 -0.68 -13.99
C ASP A 46 -10.88 0.60 -14.79
N PRO A 47 -10.95 0.53 -16.13
CA PRO A 47 -11.14 1.69 -17.00
C PRO A 47 -12.55 2.33 -16.86
N ASN A 48 -13.49 1.68 -16.20
CA ASN A 48 -14.82 2.26 -15.94
C ASN A 48 -14.81 3.33 -14.85
N TYR A 49 -13.74 3.42 -14.07
CA TYR A 49 -13.57 4.44 -13.04
C TYR A 49 -12.67 5.56 -13.53
N ASP A 50 -13.22 6.75 -13.65
CA ASP A 50 -12.54 7.93 -14.16
C ASP A 50 -11.60 8.62 -13.14
N GLU A 51 -10.98 9.70 -13.54
CA GLU A 51 -10.10 10.53 -12.71
C GLU A 51 -10.83 11.01 -11.44
N GLU A 52 -12.06 11.50 -11.58
CA GLU A 52 -12.80 12.06 -10.45
C GLU A 52 -13.13 11.01 -9.41
N TYR A 53 -13.58 9.82 -9.83
CA TYR A 53 -13.82 8.72 -8.91
C TYR A 53 -12.56 8.33 -8.14
N ARG A 54 -11.42 8.19 -8.85
CA ARG A 54 -10.14 7.82 -8.23
C ARG A 54 -9.67 8.88 -7.24
N TYR A 55 -9.78 10.14 -7.60
CA TYR A 55 -9.48 11.26 -6.71
C TYR A 55 -10.33 11.22 -5.43
N GLN A 56 -11.65 11.08 -5.56
CA GLN A 56 -12.56 11.03 -4.42
C GLN A 56 -12.25 9.84 -3.49
N GLU A 57 -11.96 8.66 -4.03
CA GLU A 57 -11.60 7.49 -3.23
C GLU A 57 -10.24 7.66 -2.53
N ILE A 58 -9.28 8.35 -3.13
CA ILE A 58 -8.01 8.69 -2.48
C ILE A 58 -8.25 9.62 -1.30
N ILE A 59 -8.98 10.72 -1.50
CA ILE A 59 -9.29 11.70 -0.44
C ILE A 59 -10.10 11.05 0.69
N LYS A 60 -11.17 10.36 0.36
CA LYS A 60 -12.03 9.66 1.34
C LYS A 60 -11.29 8.57 2.11
N GLY A 61 -10.31 7.91 1.46
CA GLY A 61 -9.48 6.89 2.07
C GLY A 61 -8.43 7.42 3.03
N ALA A 62 -8.16 8.72 3.04
CA ALA A 62 -7.08 9.30 3.82
C ALA A 62 -7.38 9.27 5.33
N GLU A 63 -6.48 8.65 6.06
CA GLU A 63 -6.40 8.68 7.52
C GLU A 63 -4.96 8.47 7.94
N ASN A 64 -4.63 8.76 9.18
CA ASN A 64 -3.26 8.52 9.67
C ASN A 64 -2.89 7.04 9.56
N GLY A 65 -1.77 6.76 8.89
CA GLY A 65 -1.29 5.41 8.66
C GLY A 65 -1.80 4.74 7.38
N THR A 66 -2.59 5.43 6.54
CA THR A 66 -3.10 4.85 5.28
C THR A 66 -1.97 4.41 4.37
N ILE A 67 -2.09 3.19 3.87
CA ILE A 67 -1.31 2.64 2.76
C ILE A 67 -2.19 2.68 1.52
N TYR A 68 -1.71 3.25 0.41
CA TYR A 68 -2.44 3.23 -0.86
C TYR A 68 -1.92 2.11 -1.77
N LEU A 69 -2.85 1.48 -2.48
CA LEU A 69 -2.57 0.53 -3.54
C LEU A 69 -2.95 1.15 -4.87
N LEU A 70 -1.94 1.44 -5.68
CA LEU A 70 -2.08 2.02 -7.00
C LEU A 70 -1.23 1.25 -8.00
N HIS A 71 -1.58 1.33 -9.29
CA HIS A 71 -0.91 0.60 -10.36
C HIS A 71 -0.18 1.56 -11.31
N VAL A 72 1.10 1.27 -11.54
CA VAL A 72 1.91 1.93 -12.56
C VAL A 72 1.83 1.07 -13.81
N MET A 73 0.97 1.47 -14.75
CA MET A 73 0.77 0.79 -16.03
C MET A 73 0.55 1.80 -17.15
N GLU A 74 0.86 1.40 -18.38
CA GLU A 74 0.61 2.22 -19.56
C GLU A 74 -0.89 2.55 -19.70
N GLY A 75 -1.19 3.80 -20.04
CA GLY A 75 -2.57 4.28 -20.22
C GLY A 75 -3.31 4.62 -18.91
N ASN A 76 -2.64 4.60 -17.76
CA ASN A 76 -3.25 4.93 -16.48
C ASN A 76 -3.19 6.42 -16.12
N ASP A 77 -3.36 7.29 -17.14
CA ASP A 77 -3.27 8.76 -16.98
C ASP A 77 -4.30 9.32 -16.00
N ALA A 78 -5.48 8.69 -15.89
CA ALA A 78 -6.51 9.09 -14.95
C ALA A 78 -6.02 9.01 -13.49
N THR A 79 -5.21 8.00 -13.15
CA THR A 79 -4.60 7.89 -11.82
C THR A 79 -3.57 9.00 -11.58
N LEU A 80 -2.73 9.30 -12.58
CA LEU A 80 -1.74 10.38 -12.46
C LEU A 80 -2.43 11.72 -12.20
N LYS A 81 -3.48 12.06 -12.97
CA LYS A 81 -4.26 13.28 -12.79
C LYS A 81 -4.97 13.34 -11.44
N ALA A 82 -5.53 12.21 -10.98
CA ALA A 82 -6.12 12.12 -9.65
C ALA A 82 -5.07 12.38 -8.54
N LEU A 83 -3.85 11.85 -8.69
CA LEU A 83 -2.76 12.06 -7.75
C LEU A 83 -2.24 13.51 -7.77
N ASP A 84 -2.15 14.14 -8.95
CA ASP A 84 -1.74 15.55 -9.09
C ASP A 84 -2.66 16.50 -8.31
N ARG A 85 -3.93 16.12 -8.13
CA ARG A 85 -4.92 16.85 -7.31
C ARG A 85 -4.86 16.43 -5.84
N ALA A 86 -4.88 15.13 -5.58
CA ALA A 86 -5.00 14.59 -4.23
C ALA A 86 -3.77 14.85 -3.34
N ILE A 87 -2.56 14.74 -3.91
CA ILE A 87 -1.32 14.89 -3.12
C ILE A 87 -1.18 16.30 -2.53
N PRO A 88 -1.34 17.40 -3.29
CA PRO A 88 -1.31 18.75 -2.72
C PRO A 88 -2.38 18.95 -1.64
N GLU A 89 -3.63 18.54 -1.89
CA GLU A 89 -4.73 18.69 -0.94
C GLU A 89 -4.46 17.93 0.37
N LEU A 90 -3.98 16.68 0.30
CA LEU A 90 -3.62 15.92 1.49
C LEU A 90 -2.47 16.56 2.26
N LYS A 91 -1.48 17.15 1.57
CA LYS A 91 -0.39 17.90 2.22
C LYS A 91 -0.93 19.16 2.91
N GLU A 92 -1.84 19.89 2.30
CA GLU A 92 -2.50 21.06 2.92
C GLU A 92 -3.34 20.66 4.13
N ALA A 93 -3.95 19.46 4.11
CA ALA A 93 -4.65 18.89 5.25
C ALA A 93 -3.72 18.37 6.36
N GLY A 94 -2.39 18.48 6.19
CA GLY A 94 -1.38 18.12 7.18
C GLY A 94 -0.88 16.68 7.11
N TYR A 95 -1.19 15.94 6.04
CA TYR A 95 -0.62 14.62 5.83
C TYR A 95 0.79 14.68 5.27
N GLU A 96 1.65 13.79 5.73
CA GLU A 96 2.97 13.53 5.19
C GLU A 96 2.99 12.20 4.43
N PHE A 97 3.70 12.18 3.30
CA PHE A 97 3.89 10.97 2.50
C PHE A 97 5.26 10.37 2.81
N VAL A 98 5.26 9.15 3.27
CA VAL A 98 6.47 8.44 3.71
C VAL A 98 6.51 7.02 3.12
N ASN A 99 7.66 6.37 3.20
CA ASN A 99 7.77 4.94 2.86
C ASN A 99 7.16 4.05 3.97
N LEU A 100 6.99 2.75 3.72
CA LEU A 100 6.36 1.82 4.66
C LEU A 100 7.12 1.72 6.01
N PRO A 101 8.44 1.55 6.07
CA PRO A 101 9.16 1.53 7.34
C PRO A 101 8.91 2.77 8.20
N ASP A 102 8.98 3.95 7.60
CA ASP A 102 8.76 5.21 8.30
C ASP A 102 7.29 5.38 8.71
N LEU A 103 6.34 4.88 7.91
CA LEU A 103 4.91 4.89 8.26
C LEU A 103 4.64 4.09 9.54
N PHE A 104 5.12 2.86 9.60
CA PHE A 104 4.96 2.00 10.77
C PHE A 104 5.62 2.59 12.01
N LYS A 105 6.81 3.19 11.84
CA LYS A 105 7.51 3.91 12.90
C LYS A 105 6.71 5.14 13.39
N ALA A 106 6.23 5.97 12.47
CA ALA A 106 5.47 7.18 12.79
C ALA A 106 4.16 6.89 13.51
N THR A 107 3.52 5.77 13.20
CA THR A 107 2.28 5.32 13.85
C THR A 107 2.52 4.48 15.12
N ASN A 108 3.78 4.27 15.50
CA ASN A 108 4.17 3.40 16.61
C ASN A 108 3.51 2.01 16.53
N THR A 109 3.50 1.43 15.33
CA THR A 109 2.87 0.15 15.01
C THR A 109 3.93 -0.86 14.59
N GLU A 110 3.97 -2.02 15.23
CA GLU A 110 4.81 -3.14 14.79
C GLU A 110 4.07 -3.98 13.75
N PRO A 111 4.59 -4.09 12.51
CA PRO A 111 3.94 -4.91 11.50
C PRO A 111 4.13 -6.40 11.82
N ASN A 112 3.02 -7.11 12.03
CA ASN A 112 3.03 -8.55 12.25
C ASN A 112 3.32 -9.33 10.96
N ILE A 113 3.88 -10.53 11.12
CA ILE A 113 4.25 -11.44 10.04
C ILE A 113 3.24 -12.60 10.01
N GLY A 114 2.65 -12.87 8.84
CA GLY A 114 1.92 -14.11 8.59
C GLY A 114 0.47 -14.17 9.09
N GLU A 115 -0.13 -13.07 9.55
CA GLU A 115 -1.49 -13.09 10.11
C GLU A 115 -2.52 -12.34 9.26
N SER A 116 -2.14 -11.23 8.64
CA SER A 116 -3.04 -10.38 7.84
C SER A 116 -2.26 -9.49 6.89
N MET A 117 -2.97 -8.87 5.93
CA MET A 117 -2.41 -7.81 5.11
C MET A 117 -2.77 -6.44 5.71
N TRP A 118 -1.78 -5.55 5.72
CA TRP A 118 -1.96 -4.20 6.22
C TRP A 118 -2.57 -3.28 5.16
N HIS A 119 -3.67 -2.62 5.51
CA HIS A 119 -4.29 -1.54 4.74
C HIS A 119 -4.01 -0.18 5.36
N VAL A 120 -3.89 -0.15 6.67
CA VAL A 120 -3.60 1.03 7.48
C VAL A 120 -2.66 0.62 8.59
N ALA A 121 -1.56 1.35 8.77
CA ALA A 121 -0.64 1.17 9.90
C ALA A 121 -1.23 1.84 11.14
N ARG A 122 -1.94 1.06 11.97
CA ARG A 122 -2.46 1.50 13.27
C ARG A 122 -2.57 0.34 14.24
N THR A 123 -2.37 0.63 15.53
CA THR A 123 -2.53 -0.35 16.62
C THR A 123 -3.95 -0.91 16.65
N GLY A 124 -4.08 -2.22 16.69
CA GLY A 124 -5.36 -2.93 16.84
C GLY A 124 -5.99 -3.50 15.57
N LEU A 125 -5.36 -3.33 14.40
CA LEU A 125 -5.79 -3.98 13.18
C LEU A 125 -4.77 -5.02 12.74
N GLY A 126 -5.02 -6.25 13.07
CA GLY A 126 -4.15 -7.38 12.71
C GLY A 126 -4.89 -8.71 12.74
N LYS A 127 -6.20 -8.73 12.51
CA LYS A 127 -6.93 -9.99 12.36
C LYS A 127 -7.45 -10.10 10.94
N ARG A 128 -7.26 -11.28 10.34
CA ARG A 128 -7.84 -11.65 9.05
C ARG A 128 -9.34 -11.40 9.09
N ASP A 129 -9.83 -10.55 8.20
CA ASP A 129 -11.20 -10.67 7.73
C ASP A 129 -11.23 -11.93 6.86
N ARG A 130 -11.87 -12.97 7.37
CA ARG A 130 -12.08 -14.23 6.66
C ARG A 130 -13.26 -14.12 5.73
#